data_641a08d72459ced0d0f984bb1c5956a2
#
_entry.id   641a08d72459ced0d0f984bb1c5956a2
#
_cell.length_a   1.000
_cell.length_b   1.000
_cell.length_c   1.000
_cell.angle_alpha   90.00
_cell.angle_beta   90.00
_cell.angle_gamma   90.00
#
_symmetry.space_group_name_H-M   'P 1'
#
loop_
_entity.id
_entity.type
_entity.pdbx_description
1 polymer ?
#
loop_
_entity_poly.entity_id
_entity_poly.type
_entity_poly.pdbx_seq_one_letter_code
_entity_poly.pdbx_strand_id
1 'polypeptide(L)'
;MGRRYDHIDLRVRSLANVQDFYATLMPALGFTHKVEVANWLVFEGPTLTGMPDFFGLTESPQHVPNECRIAFWAESTVEVDRLAALAIRAGAQRVEGPGYDEGPGYYAVFFEDPDGNRLEICHRTKHAQ
;
A
#
# COMPACT_ATOMS: atom_id res chain seq x y z
N MET A 1 -20.46 4.99 11.37
CA MET A 1 -19.42 3.97 11.51
C MET A 1 -18.08 4.55 11.10
N GLY A 2 -17.12 4.49 11.96
CA GLY A 2 -15.81 5.06 11.69
C GLY A 2 -14.84 4.08 11.09
N ARG A 3 -13.73 4.61 10.67
CA ARG A 3 -12.59 3.80 10.26
C ARG A 3 -11.99 3.10 11.48
N ARG A 4 -11.31 1.98 11.26
CA ARG A 4 -10.70 1.23 12.35
C ARG A 4 -9.28 1.65 12.65
N TYR A 5 -8.56 2.17 11.65
CA TYR A 5 -7.19 2.62 11.83
C TYR A 5 -7.12 4.11 11.58
N ASP A 6 -6.29 4.79 12.35
CA ASP A 6 -5.99 6.20 12.10
C ASP A 6 -4.90 6.31 11.04
N HIS A 7 -3.82 5.59 11.23
CA HIS A 7 -2.70 5.64 10.29
C HIS A 7 -1.81 4.40 10.42
N ILE A 8 -0.97 4.23 9.41
CA ILE A 8 0.09 3.25 9.40
C ILE A 8 1.40 4.00 9.21
N ASP A 9 2.40 3.68 10.01
CA ASP A 9 3.72 4.26 9.92
C ASP A 9 4.69 3.14 9.54
N LEU A 10 5.19 3.19 8.31
CA LEU A 10 6.11 2.19 7.79
C LEU A 10 7.53 2.75 7.79
N ARG A 11 8.47 1.95 8.26
CA ARG A 11 9.88 2.34 8.23
C ARG A 11 10.52 1.94 6.91
N VAL A 12 11.33 2.83 6.38
CA VAL A 12 12.15 2.57 5.19
C VAL A 12 13.57 3.02 5.49
N ARG A 13 14.56 2.38 4.87
CA ARG A 13 15.95 2.76 5.09
C ARG A 13 16.28 4.09 4.43
N SER A 14 15.64 4.38 3.29
CA SER A 14 15.91 5.59 2.52
C SER A 14 14.64 6.08 1.87
N LEU A 15 14.19 7.27 2.25
CA LEU A 15 13.04 7.89 1.58
C LEU A 15 13.35 8.15 0.11
N ALA A 16 14.59 8.56 -0.21
CA ALA A 16 14.97 8.80 -1.60
C ALA A 16 14.77 7.57 -2.48
N ASN A 17 14.98 6.38 -1.91
CA ASN A 17 14.86 5.13 -2.66
C ASN A 17 13.41 4.73 -2.93
N VAL A 18 12.46 5.18 -2.12
CA VAL A 18 11.07 4.71 -2.21
C VAL A 18 10.08 5.82 -2.56
N GLN A 19 10.51 7.08 -2.56
CA GLN A 19 9.55 8.19 -2.68
C GLN A 19 8.79 8.17 -4.00
N ASP A 20 9.44 7.86 -5.11
CA ASP A 20 8.76 7.83 -6.41
C ASP A 20 7.77 6.68 -6.49
N PHE A 21 8.13 5.54 -5.92
CA PHE A 21 7.25 4.39 -5.86
C PHE A 21 5.95 4.74 -5.12
N TYR A 22 6.06 5.31 -3.93
CA TYR A 22 4.87 5.64 -3.15
C TYR A 22 4.12 6.84 -3.70
N ALA A 23 4.81 7.81 -4.28
CA ALA A 23 4.15 8.95 -4.90
C ALA A 23 3.29 8.53 -6.10
N THR A 24 3.66 7.43 -6.74
CA THR A 24 2.89 6.85 -7.85
C THR A 24 1.73 5.98 -7.34
N LEU A 25 2.00 5.13 -6.36
CA LEU A 25 1.02 4.13 -5.92
C LEU A 25 -0.03 4.68 -4.95
N MET A 26 0.39 5.48 -3.97
CA MET A 26 -0.52 5.91 -2.91
C MET A 26 -1.73 6.70 -3.41
N PRO A 27 -1.59 7.67 -4.33
CA PRO A 27 -2.78 8.35 -4.84
C PRO A 27 -3.78 7.42 -5.52
N ALA A 28 -3.28 6.40 -6.22
CA ALA A 28 -4.15 5.42 -6.87
C ALA A 28 -4.90 4.54 -5.87
N LEU A 29 -4.37 4.41 -4.66
CA LEU A 29 -5.03 3.69 -3.57
C LEU A 29 -5.98 4.57 -2.77
N GLY A 30 -6.07 5.87 -3.10
CA GLY A 30 -6.97 6.78 -2.43
C GLY A 30 -6.32 7.74 -1.43
N PHE A 31 -5.00 7.65 -1.24
CA PHE A 31 -4.26 8.57 -0.39
C PHE A 31 -3.70 9.69 -1.28
N THR A 32 -4.50 10.72 -1.49
CA THR A 32 -4.25 11.70 -2.55
C THR A 32 -3.52 12.96 -2.13
N HIS A 33 -3.37 13.19 -0.82
CA HIS A 33 -2.72 14.39 -0.34
C HIS A 33 -1.35 14.07 0.26
N LYS A 34 -0.28 14.53 -0.41
CA LYS A 34 1.08 14.26 0.03
C LYS A 34 1.58 15.41 0.92
N VAL A 35 2.17 15.06 2.05
CA VAL A 35 2.80 16.00 2.97
C VAL A 35 4.23 15.54 3.22
N GLU A 36 5.19 16.44 3.08
CA GLU A 36 6.59 16.14 3.34
C GLU A 36 7.10 16.97 4.50
N VAL A 37 7.73 16.29 5.46
CA VAL A 37 8.53 16.93 6.49
C VAL A 37 9.85 16.18 6.58
N ALA A 38 10.84 16.71 7.30
CA ALA A 38 12.15 16.09 7.37
C ALA A 38 12.04 14.62 7.82
N ASN A 39 12.60 13.71 7.02
CA ASN A 39 12.65 12.27 7.29
C ASN A 39 11.29 11.58 7.38
N TRP A 40 10.24 12.25 6.91
CA TRP A 40 8.88 11.72 7.02
C TRP A 40 8.06 12.13 5.80
N LEU A 41 7.47 11.15 5.13
CA LEU A 41 6.63 11.36 3.97
C LEU A 41 5.27 10.75 4.25
N VAL A 42 4.22 11.56 4.12
CA VAL A 42 2.86 11.17 4.49
C VAL A 42 1.94 11.29 3.29
N PHE A 43 1.07 10.30 3.12
CA PHE A 43 0.00 10.34 2.12
C PHE A 43 -1.32 10.25 2.87
N GLU A 44 -2.12 11.31 2.81
CA GLU A 44 -3.39 11.39 3.50
C GLU A 44 -4.55 11.01 2.60
N GLY A 45 -5.53 10.34 3.18
CA GLY A 45 -6.79 10.07 2.50
C GLY A 45 -7.67 11.30 2.44
N PRO A 46 -8.79 11.22 1.73
CA PRO A 46 -9.70 12.34 1.63
C PRO A 46 -10.35 12.62 2.98
N THR A 47 -10.59 13.90 3.26
CA THR A 47 -11.28 14.35 4.47
C THR A 47 -12.56 15.05 4.08
N LEU A 48 -13.69 14.45 4.42
CA LEU A 48 -14.98 15.11 4.27
C LEU A 48 -15.33 15.85 5.56
N THR A 49 -15.03 15.23 6.70
CA THR A 49 -15.18 15.83 8.03
C THR A 49 -14.09 15.25 8.92
N GLY A 50 -13.55 16.09 9.80
CA GLY A 50 -12.55 15.65 10.78
C GLY A 50 -11.19 15.41 10.17
N MET A 51 -10.39 14.58 10.84
CA MET A 51 -9.02 14.32 10.46
C MET A 51 -8.91 13.19 9.43
N PRO A 52 -8.04 13.32 8.43
CA PRO A 52 -7.83 12.24 7.47
C PRO A 52 -7.07 11.09 8.10
N ASP A 53 -7.30 9.87 7.59
CA ASP A 53 -6.38 8.78 7.83
C ASP A 53 -5.15 8.98 6.94
N PHE A 54 -4.05 8.32 7.27
CA PHE A 54 -2.86 8.47 6.45
C PHE A 54 -1.96 7.25 6.48
N PHE A 55 -1.10 7.17 5.47
CA PHE A 55 -0.02 6.21 5.36
C PHE A 55 1.28 6.99 5.40
N GLY A 56 2.10 6.74 6.41
CA GLY A 56 3.34 7.48 6.63
C GLY A 56 4.55 6.60 6.41
N LEU A 57 5.61 7.22 5.89
CA LEU A 57 6.90 6.60 5.68
C LEU A 57 7.93 7.38 6.48
N THR A 58 8.59 6.70 7.40
CA THR A 58 9.62 7.31 8.24
C THR A 58 10.98 6.73 7.86
N GLU A 59 11.94 7.59 7.57
CA GLU A 59 13.28 7.13 7.27
C GLU A 59 13.96 6.62 8.53
N SER A 60 14.48 5.41 8.42
CA SER A 60 15.19 4.75 9.51
C SER A 60 16.33 3.92 8.88
N PRO A 61 17.56 4.47 8.82
CA PRO A 61 18.63 3.80 8.08
C PRO A 61 18.96 2.39 8.59
N GLN A 62 18.60 2.09 9.83
CA GLN A 62 18.86 0.76 10.41
C GLN A 62 17.71 -0.23 10.21
N HIS A 63 16.63 0.19 9.55
CA HIS A 63 15.48 -0.68 9.35
C HIS A 63 15.84 -1.90 8.50
N VAL A 64 15.38 -3.07 8.94
CA VAL A 64 15.47 -4.31 8.18
C VAL A 64 14.06 -4.79 7.92
N PRO A 65 13.66 -4.94 6.66
CA PRO A 65 12.34 -5.49 6.33
C PRO A 65 12.18 -6.88 6.92
N ASN A 66 10.95 -7.21 7.28
CA ASN A 66 10.62 -8.48 7.89
C ASN A 66 9.39 -9.11 7.23
N GLU A 67 8.76 -10.05 7.91
CA GLU A 67 7.61 -10.76 7.35
C GLU A 67 6.28 -10.05 7.51
N CYS A 68 6.26 -8.91 8.19
CA CYS A 68 5.02 -8.12 8.28
C CYS A 68 4.61 -7.66 6.91
N ARG A 69 3.29 -7.68 6.67
CA ARG A 69 2.72 -7.30 5.36
C ARG A 69 1.56 -6.37 5.57
N ILE A 70 1.47 -5.35 4.73
CA ILE A 70 0.36 -4.43 4.73
C ILE A 70 -0.44 -4.68 3.47
N ALA A 71 -1.74 -4.97 3.63
CA ALA A 71 -2.63 -5.25 2.52
C ALA A 71 -3.59 -4.08 2.34
N PHE A 72 -3.65 -3.55 1.12
CA PHE A 72 -4.56 -2.49 0.75
C PHE A 72 -5.78 -3.10 0.06
N TRP A 73 -6.93 -2.51 0.31
CA TRP A 73 -8.20 -2.94 -0.27
C TRP A 73 -8.36 -2.41 -1.69
N ALA A 74 -8.90 -3.23 -2.58
CA ALA A 74 -9.36 -2.82 -3.90
C ALA A 74 -10.82 -3.22 -4.07
N GLU A 75 -11.57 -2.44 -4.83
CA GLU A 75 -13.02 -2.59 -4.93
C GLU A 75 -13.46 -3.74 -5.83
N SER A 76 -12.55 -4.29 -6.63
CA SER A 76 -12.85 -5.38 -7.55
C SER A 76 -11.57 -6.09 -7.97
N THR A 77 -11.70 -7.25 -8.61
CA THR A 77 -10.54 -7.96 -9.18
C THR A 77 -9.91 -7.15 -10.31
N VAL A 78 -10.72 -6.45 -11.10
CA VAL A 78 -10.20 -5.57 -12.17
C VAL A 78 -9.35 -4.46 -11.58
N GLU A 79 -9.77 -3.92 -10.44
CA GLU A 79 -9.02 -2.88 -9.74
C GLU A 79 -7.68 -3.43 -9.23
N VAL A 80 -7.66 -4.66 -8.71
CA VAL A 80 -6.41 -5.30 -8.30
C VAL A 80 -5.46 -5.41 -9.49
N ASP A 81 -5.95 -5.85 -10.64
CA ASP A 81 -5.13 -5.98 -11.86
C ASP A 81 -4.54 -4.64 -12.28
N ARG A 82 -5.37 -3.59 -12.25
CA ARG A 82 -4.95 -2.25 -12.64
C ARG A 82 -3.88 -1.70 -11.70
N LEU A 83 -4.10 -1.86 -10.40
CA LEU A 83 -3.14 -1.40 -9.38
C LEU A 83 -1.87 -2.22 -9.39
N ALA A 84 -1.95 -3.51 -9.70
CA ALA A 84 -0.76 -4.37 -9.83
C ALA A 84 0.13 -3.87 -10.98
N ALA A 85 -0.47 -3.56 -12.13
CA ALA A 85 0.29 -3.04 -13.26
C ALA A 85 0.96 -1.71 -12.91
N LEU A 86 0.25 -0.85 -12.19
CA LEU A 86 0.80 0.43 -11.75
C LEU A 86 1.97 0.24 -10.79
N ALA A 87 1.82 -0.66 -9.80
CA ALA A 87 2.87 -0.95 -8.83
C ALA A 87 4.12 -1.46 -9.51
N ILE A 88 3.97 -2.34 -10.51
CA ILE A 88 5.11 -2.87 -11.27
C ILE A 88 5.83 -1.73 -11.98
N ARG A 89 5.09 -0.86 -12.67
CA ARG A 89 5.70 0.28 -13.36
C ARG A 89 6.38 1.23 -12.38
N ALA A 90 5.88 1.32 -11.16
CA ALA A 90 6.45 2.20 -10.15
C ALA A 90 7.71 1.63 -9.48
N GLY A 91 8.01 0.34 -9.67
CA GLY A 91 9.21 -0.26 -9.13
C GLY A 91 9.00 -1.37 -8.13
N ALA A 92 7.79 -1.93 -8.03
CA ALA A 92 7.53 -3.07 -7.16
C ALA A 92 8.45 -4.24 -7.50
N GLN A 93 8.89 -4.94 -6.47
CA GLN A 93 9.82 -6.07 -6.58
C GLN A 93 9.13 -7.34 -6.08
N ARG A 94 9.64 -8.49 -6.53
CA ARG A 94 9.19 -9.83 -6.10
C ARG A 94 7.68 -9.98 -6.20
N VAL A 95 7.14 -9.62 -7.35
CA VAL A 95 5.69 -9.59 -7.58
C VAL A 95 5.18 -11.02 -7.76
N GLU A 96 4.11 -11.35 -7.02
CA GLU A 96 3.38 -12.60 -7.15
C GLU A 96 1.91 -12.30 -7.41
N GLY A 97 1.38 -12.82 -8.48
CA GLY A 97 0.03 -12.50 -8.93
C GLY A 97 0.03 -11.31 -9.89
N PRO A 98 -1.14 -10.69 -10.13
CA PRO A 98 -2.41 -10.91 -9.42
C PRO A 98 -3.08 -12.23 -9.78
N GLY A 99 -3.85 -12.76 -8.83
CA GLY A 99 -4.60 -13.98 -9.01
C GLY A 99 -5.35 -14.37 -7.76
N TYR A 100 -6.10 -15.46 -7.85
CA TYR A 100 -6.78 -16.00 -6.67
C TYR A 100 -5.79 -16.73 -5.78
N ASP A 101 -5.94 -16.50 -4.48
CA ASP A 101 -5.10 -17.08 -3.45
C ASP A 101 -6.02 -17.71 -2.40
N GLU A 102 -5.76 -18.95 -2.04
CA GLU A 102 -6.53 -19.68 -1.04
C GLU A 102 -8.04 -19.74 -1.35
N GLY A 103 -8.40 -19.85 -2.63
CA GLY A 103 -9.78 -20.04 -3.02
C GLY A 103 -10.38 -18.89 -3.81
N PRO A 104 -11.64 -19.05 -4.23
CA PRO A 104 -12.22 -18.12 -5.21
C PRO A 104 -12.66 -16.77 -4.66
N GLY A 105 -12.61 -16.59 -3.34
CA GLY A 105 -13.04 -15.35 -2.73
C GLY A 105 -11.91 -14.37 -2.37
N TYR A 106 -10.67 -14.69 -2.72
CA TYR A 106 -9.53 -13.88 -2.33
C TYR A 106 -8.64 -13.67 -3.56
N TYR A 107 -8.67 -12.47 -4.09
CA TYR A 107 -7.92 -12.11 -5.29
C TYR A 107 -6.88 -11.05 -4.91
N ALA A 108 -5.61 -11.33 -5.16
CA ALA A 108 -4.56 -10.48 -4.62
C ALA A 108 -3.31 -10.44 -5.49
N VAL A 109 -2.54 -9.37 -5.31
CA VAL A 109 -1.17 -9.26 -5.77
C VAL A 109 -0.29 -8.99 -4.55
N PHE A 110 0.82 -9.71 -4.47
CA PHE A 110 1.82 -9.55 -3.41
C PHE A 110 3.10 -9.00 -4.01
N PHE A 111 3.74 -8.08 -3.33
CA PHE A 111 4.97 -7.47 -3.84
C PHE A 111 5.76 -6.82 -2.71
N GLU A 112 6.95 -6.34 -3.05
CA GLU A 112 7.78 -5.58 -2.13
C GLU A 112 7.98 -4.18 -2.68
N ASP A 113 8.10 -3.20 -1.77
CA ASP A 113 8.54 -1.88 -2.18
C ASP A 113 10.03 -1.92 -2.53
N PRO A 114 10.63 -0.83 -3.06
CA PRO A 114 12.05 -0.85 -3.43
C PRO A 114 13.02 -1.10 -2.27
N ASP A 115 12.56 -0.94 -1.02
CA ASP A 115 13.35 -1.24 0.17
C ASP A 115 13.16 -2.68 0.68
N GLY A 116 12.19 -3.42 0.11
CA GLY A 116 11.94 -4.80 0.50
C GLY A 116 10.81 -4.98 1.49
N ASN A 117 10.08 -3.93 1.85
CA ASN A 117 8.92 -4.08 2.71
C ASN A 117 7.79 -4.77 1.96
N ARG A 118 7.06 -5.66 2.63
CA ARG A 118 6.03 -6.49 1.99
C ARG A 118 4.69 -5.78 1.96
N LEU A 119 4.12 -5.71 0.77
CA LEU A 119 2.84 -5.07 0.53
C LEU A 119 1.93 -6.03 -0.25
N GLU A 120 0.65 -5.75 -0.19
CA GLU A 120 -0.36 -6.53 -0.90
C GLU A 120 -1.49 -5.59 -1.33
N ILE A 121 -2.13 -5.91 -2.43
CA ILE A 121 -3.39 -5.27 -2.81
C ILE A 121 -4.38 -6.41 -3.06
N CYS A 122 -5.54 -6.35 -2.43
CA CYS A 122 -6.48 -7.45 -2.52
C CYS A 122 -7.94 -7.00 -2.59
N HIS A 123 -8.74 -7.89 -3.14
CA HIS A 123 -10.18 -7.81 -3.11
C HIS A 123 -10.69 -9.16 -2.60
N ARG A 124 -11.58 -9.10 -1.61
CA ARG A 124 -12.14 -10.32 -1.02
C ARG A 124 -13.66 -10.27 -1.07
N THR A 125 -14.27 -11.40 -1.30
CA THR A 125 -15.72 -11.55 -1.19
C THR A 125 -16.01 -12.71 -0.25
N LYS A 126 -17.14 -12.62 0.42
CA LYS A 126 -17.59 -13.74 1.23
C LYS A 126 -18.16 -14.81 0.31
N HIS A 127 -17.82 -16.06 0.60
CA HIS A 127 -18.40 -17.17 -0.13
C HIS A 127 -19.83 -17.39 0.31
N ALA A 128 -20.68 -17.81 -0.62
CA ALA A 128 -21.98 -18.33 -0.28
C ALA A 128 -21.79 -19.61 0.52
N GLN A 129 -22.54 -19.79 1.59
CA GLN A 129 -22.48 -20.97 2.43
C GLN A 129 -23.48 -22.01 2.02
#